data_7aeabbb91165eff757bb9c2eb0948a0b
#
_entry.id   7aeabbb91165eff757bb9c2eb0948a0b
#
_cell.length_a   1.000
_cell.length_b   1.000
_cell.length_c   1.000
_cell.angle_alpha   90.00
_cell.angle_beta   90.00
_cell.angle_gamma   90.00
#
_symmetry.space_group_name_H-M   'P 1'
#
loop_
_entity.id
_entity.type
_entity.pdbx_description
1 polymer ?
#
loop_
_entity_poly.entity_id
_entity_poly.type
_entity_poly.pdbx_seq_one_letter_code
_entity_poly.pdbx_strand_id
1 'polypeptide(L)'
;SFAKFSLSGPDALIVLETMSANSINVPPGRAVYTQWLNERGGIEADLTVTRVDEDDFFVVTSAASQTRDWAWLRRGCRGYDVRLSDNTNDWSVLGVMGPNSRQLLQSLTKTDLSKDAFEFGAMKSVVIADVTCRALRMSYVGELGWELYVPAHHTEAVYRAITGSGEPYGLRHAGFHAMNSLRLEAGYRHWGHDICDED
;
A
#
# COMPACT_ATOMS: atom_id res chain seq x y z
N SER A 1 -4.24 -1.57 -10.01
CA SER A 1 -4.22 -0.19 -9.55
C SER A 1 -4.96 -0.08 -8.24
N PHE A 2 -4.55 0.83 -7.35
CA PHE A 2 -5.17 1.07 -6.04
C PHE A 2 -5.68 2.51 -5.98
N ALA A 3 -6.71 2.77 -5.19
CA ALA A 3 -7.03 4.11 -4.72
C ALA A 3 -6.04 4.52 -3.60
N LYS A 4 -5.67 5.78 -3.57
CA LYS A 4 -4.68 6.33 -2.62
C LYS A 4 -5.17 7.66 -2.09
N PHE A 5 -5.33 7.75 -0.77
CA PHE A 5 -5.77 8.95 -0.09
C PHE A 5 -4.71 9.42 0.90
N SER A 6 -4.63 10.70 1.13
CA SER A 6 -3.85 11.27 2.22
C SER A 6 -4.77 11.93 3.23
N LEU A 7 -4.54 11.66 4.49
CA LEU A 7 -5.20 12.31 5.62
C LEU A 7 -4.14 12.94 6.51
N SER A 8 -4.24 14.22 6.78
CA SER A 8 -3.30 14.93 7.66
C SER A 8 -4.02 15.89 8.59
N GLY A 9 -3.38 16.21 9.70
CA GLY A 9 -3.89 17.15 10.71
C GLY A 9 -3.93 16.57 12.11
N PRO A 10 -4.15 17.42 13.13
CA PRO A 10 -4.04 17.03 14.53
C PRO A 10 -5.00 15.91 14.93
N ASP A 11 -6.15 15.81 14.26
CA ASP A 11 -7.15 14.79 14.55
C ASP A 11 -7.05 13.56 13.63
N ALA A 12 -6.06 13.49 12.72
CA ALA A 12 -5.96 12.42 11.72
C ALA A 12 -5.85 11.02 12.35
N LEU A 13 -5.03 10.89 13.40
CA LEU A 13 -4.88 9.64 14.13
C LEU A 13 -6.19 9.19 14.76
N ILE A 14 -6.90 10.06 15.48
CA ILE A 14 -8.15 9.69 16.17
C ILE A 14 -9.26 9.29 15.17
N VAL A 15 -9.32 9.95 14.02
CA VAL A 15 -10.26 9.58 12.95
C VAL A 15 -9.98 8.15 12.48
N LEU A 16 -8.72 7.85 12.15
CA LEU A 16 -8.34 6.53 11.65
C LEU A 16 -8.45 5.43 12.72
N GLU A 17 -8.09 5.70 13.97
CA GLU A 17 -8.29 4.77 15.09
C GLU A 17 -9.78 4.44 15.30
N THR A 18 -10.67 5.42 15.16
CA THR A 18 -12.11 5.21 15.34
C THR A 18 -12.72 4.33 14.25
N MET A 19 -12.18 4.43 13.02
CA MET A 19 -12.71 3.71 11.87
C MET A 19 -12.12 2.31 11.69
N SER A 20 -10.90 2.08 12.19
CA SER A 20 -10.08 0.90 11.88
C SER A 20 -10.23 -0.20 12.92
N ALA A 21 -10.25 -1.45 12.46
CA ALA A 21 -10.26 -2.62 13.33
C ALA A 21 -8.92 -2.84 14.07
N ASN A 22 -7.80 -2.49 13.42
CA ASN A 22 -6.47 -2.53 14.03
C ASN A 22 -6.02 -1.14 14.46
N SER A 23 -5.17 -1.08 15.49
CA SER A 23 -4.58 0.19 15.92
C SER A 23 -3.66 0.76 14.84
N ILE A 24 -3.87 2.04 14.54
CA ILE A 24 -3.10 2.84 13.59
C ILE A 24 -2.02 3.66 14.31
N ASN A 25 -2.04 3.66 15.64
CA ASN A 25 -1.04 4.36 16.46
C ASN A 25 0.30 3.60 16.47
N VAL A 26 0.98 3.64 15.34
CA VAL A 26 2.29 3.05 15.11
C VAL A 26 3.32 4.15 14.83
N PRO A 27 4.62 3.88 14.95
CA PRO A 27 5.66 4.87 14.60
C PRO A 27 5.55 5.32 13.13
N PRO A 28 5.96 6.56 12.80
CA PRO A 28 6.11 7.01 11.42
C PRO A 28 6.94 6.02 10.58
N GLY A 29 6.56 5.85 9.32
CA GLY A 29 7.14 4.88 8.40
C GLY A 29 6.60 3.45 8.56
N ARG A 30 5.59 3.22 9.38
CA ARG A 30 4.93 1.91 9.54
C ARG A 30 3.56 1.88 8.87
N ALA A 31 3.29 0.78 8.20
CA ALA A 31 1.98 0.46 7.61
C ALA A 31 1.25 -0.58 8.45
N VAL A 32 -0.05 -0.41 8.55
CA VAL A 32 -0.98 -1.33 9.19
C VAL A 32 -2.01 -1.77 8.16
N TYR A 33 -2.11 -3.09 7.95
CA TYR A 33 -3.22 -3.67 7.23
C TYR A 33 -4.41 -3.75 8.18
N THR A 34 -5.56 -3.22 7.76
CA THR A 34 -6.76 -3.12 8.60
C THR A 34 -8.03 -3.08 7.75
N GLN A 35 -9.16 -3.21 8.43
CA GLN A 35 -10.49 -3.00 7.87
C GLN A 35 -11.12 -1.76 8.51
N TRP A 36 -11.88 -1.00 7.73
CA TRP A 36 -12.85 -0.06 8.28
C TRP A 36 -14.17 -0.78 8.51
N LEU A 37 -14.75 -0.51 9.66
CA LEU A 37 -15.95 -1.20 10.11
C LEU A 37 -17.15 -0.24 10.12
N ASN A 38 -18.33 -0.80 9.91
CA ASN A 38 -19.59 -0.09 10.16
C ASN A 38 -20.03 -0.26 11.63
N GLU A 39 -21.15 0.38 11.99
CA GLU A 39 -21.69 0.36 13.36
C GLU A 39 -22.11 -1.05 13.85
N ARG A 40 -22.25 -2.00 12.93
CA ARG A 40 -22.60 -3.41 13.24
C ARG A 40 -21.37 -4.32 13.33
N GLY A 41 -20.17 -3.77 13.05
CA GLY A 41 -18.91 -4.49 12.98
C GLY A 41 -18.62 -5.13 11.63
N GLY A 42 -19.48 -4.95 10.62
CA GLY A 42 -19.25 -5.45 9.25
C GLY A 42 -18.17 -4.65 8.52
N ILE A 43 -17.48 -5.30 7.59
CA ILE A 43 -16.33 -4.74 6.86
C ILE A 43 -16.79 -3.78 5.75
N GLU A 44 -16.53 -2.50 5.91
CA GLU A 44 -16.80 -1.48 4.88
C GLU A 44 -15.68 -1.33 3.87
N ALA A 45 -14.43 -1.45 4.30
CA ALA A 45 -13.27 -1.38 3.43
C ALA A 45 -12.15 -2.26 3.97
N ASP A 46 -11.36 -2.83 3.05
CA ASP A 46 -10.16 -3.60 3.33
C ASP A 46 -8.96 -2.85 2.74
N LEU A 47 -8.02 -2.43 3.59
CA LEU A 47 -7.07 -1.40 3.22
C LEU A 47 -5.77 -1.43 4.04
N THR A 48 -4.81 -0.65 3.59
CA THR A 48 -3.57 -0.39 4.32
C THR A 48 -3.47 1.08 4.67
N VAL A 49 -3.18 1.37 5.93
CA VAL A 49 -2.87 2.72 6.42
C VAL A 49 -1.40 2.79 6.78
N THR A 50 -0.66 3.70 6.17
CA THR A 50 0.73 4.00 6.56
C THR A 50 0.76 5.32 7.29
N ARG A 51 1.31 5.33 8.51
CA ARG A 51 1.68 6.58 9.18
C ARG A 51 2.96 7.11 8.54
N VAL A 52 2.86 8.18 7.74
CA VAL A 52 3.99 8.74 6.99
C VAL A 52 4.82 9.68 7.87
N ASP A 53 4.14 10.48 8.69
CA ASP A 53 4.71 11.36 9.71
C ASP A 53 3.79 11.39 10.92
N GLU A 54 4.08 12.20 11.93
CA GLU A 54 3.32 12.28 13.19
C GLU A 54 1.80 12.40 12.97
N ASP A 55 1.39 13.34 12.10
CA ASP A 55 -0.01 13.62 11.80
C ASP A 55 -0.35 13.43 10.31
N ASP A 56 0.50 12.70 9.56
CA ASP A 56 0.29 12.43 8.14
C ASP A 56 0.13 10.93 7.88
N PHE A 57 -0.95 10.57 7.20
CA PHE A 57 -1.29 9.19 6.88
C PHE A 57 -1.55 9.01 5.39
N PHE A 58 -1.11 7.87 4.87
CA PHE A 58 -1.32 7.44 3.50
C PHE A 58 -2.17 6.17 3.51
N VAL A 59 -3.36 6.27 2.93
CA VAL A 59 -4.36 5.20 2.89
C VAL A 59 -4.39 4.61 1.50
N VAL A 60 -4.29 3.29 1.40
CA VAL A 60 -4.33 2.55 0.14
C VAL A 60 -5.45 1.52 0.19
N THR A 61 -6.37 1.59 -0.76
CA THR A 61 -7.51 0.70 -0.86
C THR A 61 -7.75 0.25 -2.30
N SER A 62 -8.72 -0.63 -2.54
CA SER A 62 -9.05 -1.14 -3.86
C SER A 62 -9.48 -0.03 -4.82
N ALA A 63 -9.00 -0.08 -6.06
CA ALA A 63 -9.47 0.83 -7.10
C ALA A 63 -10.96 0.67 -7.42
N ALA A 64 -11.50 -0.53 -7.25
CA ALA A 64 -12.91 -0.81 -7.52
C ALA A 64 -13.84 -0.13 -6.50
N SER A 65 -13.39 0.08 -5.27
CA SER A 65 -14.15 0.72 -4.19
C SER A 65 -13.80 2.19 -3.95
N GLN A 66 -12.96 2.82 -4.78
CA GLN A 66 -12.43 4.18 -4.58
C GLN A 66 -13.52 5.18 -4.16
N THR A 67 -14.62 5.28 -4.90
CA THR A 67 -15.68 6.26 -4.63
C THR A 67 -16.39 6.00 -3.29
N ARG A 68 -16.64 4.73 -2.98
CA ARG A 68 -17.26 4.31 -1.73
C ARG A 68 -16.35 4.59 -0.54
N ASP A 69 -15.10 4.16 -0.62
CA ASP A 69 -14.13 4.30 0.47
C ASP A 69 -13.78 5.78 0.73
N TRP A 70 -13.71 6.58 -0.35
CA TRP A 70 -13.58 8.02 -0.25
C TRP A 70 -14.75 8.66 0.50
N ALA A 71 -15.99 8.28 0.14
CA ALA A 71 -17.18 8.80 0.80
C ALA A 71 -17.25 8.37 2.28
N TRP A 72 -16.80 7.14 2.58
CA TRP A 72 -16.73 6.62 3.94
C TRP A 72 -15.73 7.40 4.78
N LEU A 73 -14.51 7.59 4.28
CA LEU A 73 -13.47 8.37 4.97
C LEU A 73 -13.91 9.82 5.18
N ARG A 74 -14.50 10.46 4.17
CA ARG A 74 -15.04 11.83 4.31
C ARG A 74 -16.12 11.94 5.38
N ARG A 75 -16.90 10.90 5.57
CA ARG A 75 -17.92 10.86 6.64
C ARG A 75 -17.25 10.77 8.00
N GLY A 76 -16.26 9.91 8.15
CA GLY A 76 -15.47 9.76 9.38
C GLY A 76 -14.73 11.04 9.80
N CYS A 77 -14.35 11.87 8.82
CA CYS A 77 -13.64 13.13 9.05
C CYS A 77 -14.54 14.29 9.52
N ARG A 78 -15.87 14.12 9.57
CA ARG A 78 -16.77 15.23 9.92
C ARG A 78 -16.58 15.69 11.37
N GLY A 79 -16.36 17.00 11.54
CA GLY A 79 -16.18 17.60 12.87
C GLY A 79 -14.77 17.52 13.42
N TYR A 80 -13.82 16.95 12.66
CA TYR A 80 -12.42 16.85 13.03
C TYR A 80 -11.55 17.84 12.24
N ASP A 81 -10.46 18.30 12.86
CA ASP A 81 -9.47 19.17 12.22
C ASP A 81 -8.48 18.34 11.39
N VAL A 82 -8.91 18.01 10.18
CA VAL A 82 -8.13 17.19 9.24
C VAL A 82 -8.23 17.74 7.82
N ARG A 83 -7.16 17.50 7.04
CA ARG A 83 -7.13 17.70 5.60
C ARG A 83 -7.13 16.33 4.90
N LEU A 84 -8.06 16.16 3.98
CA LEU A 84 -8.21 14.93 3.19
C LEU A 84 -7.97 15.23 1.71
N SER A 85 -7.16 14.39 1.04
CA SER A 85 -6.85 14.51 -0.40
C SER A 85 -6.93 13.15 -1.10
N ASP A 86 -7.51 13.13 -2.30
CA ASP A 86 -7.46 11.96 -3.20
C ASP A 86 -6.23 12.10 -4.11
N ASN A 87 -5.23 11.27 -3.84
CA ASN A 87 -3.97 11.21 -4.56
C ASN A 87 -3.88 10.00 -5.51
N THR A 88 -5.03 9.43 -5.88
CA THR A 88 -5.07 8.21 -6.69
C THR A 88 -4.31 8.35 -8.00
N ASN A 89 -4.41 9.50 -8.64
CA ASN A 89 -3.76 9.77 -9.93
C ASN A 89 -2.31 10.29 -9.81
N ASP A 90 -1.87 10.67 -8.60
CA ASP A 90 -0.52 11.19 -8.38
C ASP A 90 0.53 10.08 -8.31
N TRP A 91 0.10 8.87 -8.00
CA TRP A 91 0.97 7.72 -7.78
C TRP A 91 0.55 6.51 -8.61
N SER A 92 1.49 5.90 -9.29
CA SER A 92 1.37 4.54 -9.81
C SER A 92 1.90 3.53 -8.80
N VAL A 93 1.43 2.28 -8.86
CA VAL A 93 1.92 1.19 -8.01
C VAL A 93 2.54 0.11 -8.88
N LEU A 94 3.81 -0.22 -8.59
CA LEU A 94 4.51 -1.36 -9.18
C LEU A 94 4.79 -2.38 -8.08
N GLY A 95 4.18 -3.56 -8.16
CA GLY A 95 4.46 -4.68 -7.26
C GLY A 95 5.67 -5.45 -7.77
N VAL A 96 6.71 -5.59 -6.93
CA VAL A 96 7.88 -6.45 -7.20
C VAL A 96 7.93 -7.51 -6.12
N MET A 97 7.48 -8.71 -6.46
CA MET A 97 7.24 -9.79 -5.50
C MET A 97 7.91 -11.08 -5.97
N GLY A 98 8.32 -11.92 -5.03
CA GLY A 98 9.01 -13.17 -5.25
C GLY A 98 10.33 -13.27 -4.49
N PRO A 99 10.94 -14.47 -4.43
CA PRO A 99 12.11 -14.74 -3.60
C PRO A 99 13.33 -13.88 -3.96
N ASN A 100 13.48 -13.50 -5.23
CA ASN A 100 14.59 -12.68 -5.74
C ASN A 100 14.29 -11.18 -5.80
N SER A 101 13.10 -10.74 -5.33
CA SER A 101 12.68 -9.32 -5.40
C SER A 101 13.65 -8.38 -4.68
N ARG A 102 14.23 -8.82 -3.55
CA ARG A 102 15.23 -8.03 -2.82
C ARG A 102 16.49 -7.82 -3.64
N GLN A 103 17.06 -8.89 -4.21
CA GLN A 103 18.29 -8.81 -4.98
C GLN A 103 18.10 -7.90 -6.21
N LEU A 104 16.98 -8.05 -6.91
CA LEU A 104 16.63 -7.18 -8.03
C LEU A 104 16.55 -5.73 -7.61
N LEU A 105 15.74 -5.40 -6.60
CA LEU A 105 15.57 -4.01 -6.17
C LEU A 105 16.86 -3.43 -5.58
N GLN A 106 17.65 -4.23 -4.83
CA GLN A 106 18.93 -3.79 -4.28
C GLN A 106 19.94 -3.43 -5.36
N SER A 107 19.88 -4.04 -6.55
CA SER A 107 20.74 -3.68 -7.69
C SER A 107 20.40 -2.31 -8.28
N LEU A 108 19.24 -1.76 -7.97
CA LEU A 108 18.70 -0.51 -8.53
C LEU A 108 18.73 0.65 -7.57
N THR A 109 18.99 0.42 -6.28
CA THR A 109 18.99 1.47 -5.27
C THR A 109 20.15 1.34 -4.30
N LYS A 110 20.57 2.48 -3.74
CA LYS A 110 21.58 2.54 -2.67
C LYS A 110 20.97 2.34 -1.27
N THR A 111 19.65 2.42 -1.16
CA THR A 111 18.94 2.17 0.10
C THR A 111 19.13 0.70 0.49
N ASP A 112 19.51 0.45 1.75
CA ASP A 112 19.64 -0.90 2.27
C ASP A 112 18.26 -1.57 2.38
N LEU A 113 18.03 -2.63 1.59
CA LEU A 113 16.82 -3.42 1.58
C LEU A 113 16.95 -4.73 2.38
N SER A 114 18.01 -4.88 3.19
CA SER A 114 18.18 -6.04 4.04
C SER A 114 16.99 -6.22 5.00
N LYS A 115 16.89 -7.42 5.60
CA LYS A 115 15.78 -7.74 6.50
C LYS A 115 15.75 -6.81 7.71
N ASP A 116 16.91 -6.48 8.23
CA ASP A 116 17.07 -5.68 9.45
C ASP A 116 16.90 -4.18 9.18
N ALA A 117 17.36 -3.72 8.01
CA ALA A 117 17.21 -2.32 7.61
C ALA A 117 15.80 -2.00 7.06
N PHE A 118 15.07 -2.98 6.54
CA PHE A 118 13.77 -2.78 5.94
C PHE A 118 12.80 -3.88 6.38
N GLU A 119 12.20 -3.69 7.55
CA GLU A 119 11.28 -4.66 8.15
C GLU A 119 9.96 -4.78 7.38
N PHE A 120 9.25 -5.90 7.57
CA PHE A 120 7.88 -6.08 7.04
C PHE A 120 6.96 -4.98 7.56
N GLY A 121 6.12 -4.43 6.69
CA GLY A 121 5.23 -3.31 7.00
C GLY A 121 5.93 -1.95 7.10
N ALA A 122 7.24 -1.86 6.85
CA ALA A 122 7.91 -0.57 6.76
C ALA A 122 7.67 0.08 5.39
N MET A 123 7.46 1.39 5.40
CA MET A 123 7.50 2.25 4.21
C MET A 123 8.70 3.17 4.30
N LYS A 124 9.52 3.18 3.25
CA LYS A 124 10.70 4.04 3.15
C LYS A 124 10.81 4.67 1.77
N SER A 125 11.48 5.80 1.69
CA SER A 125 11.89 6.38 0.42
C SER A 125 13.04 5.59 -0.18
N VAL A 126 12.92 5.23 -1.45
CA VAL A 126 13.97 4.61 -2.26
C VAL A 126 14.14 5.38 -3.56
N VAL A 127 15.36 5.45 -4.08
CA VAL A 127 15.64 6.10 -5.37
C VAL A 127 15.92 5.01 -6.41
N ILE A 128 15.14 4.98 -7.48
CA ILE A 128 15.31 4.07 -8.62
C ILE A 128 15.24 4.92 -9.89
N ALA A 129 16.22 4.82 -10.78
CA ALA A 129 16.31 5.62 -12.01
C ALA A 129 16.18 7.14 -11.73
N ASP A 130 16.87 7.64 -10.70
CA ASP A 130 16.83 9.01 -10.21
C ASP A 130 15.44 9.51 -9.76
N VAL A 131 14.49 8.59 -9.59
CA VAL A 131 13.13 8.88 -9.11
C VAL A 131 13.00 8.44 -7.66
N THR A 132 12.57 9.37 -6.79
CA THR A 132 12.21 9.04 -5.41
C THR A 132 10.84 8.37 -5.38
N CYS A 133 10.81 7.11 -4.96
CA CYS A 133 9.61 6.31 -4.78
C CYS A 133 9.37 6.07 -3.28
N ARG A 134 8.11 5.88 -2.88
CA ARG A 134 7.78 5.26 -1.59
C ARG A 134 7.77 3.75 -1.79
N ALA A 135 8.57 3.02 -1.04
CA ALA A 135 8.58 1.56 -1.07
C ALA A 135 7.97 1.01 0.23
N LEU A 136 6.91 0.25 0.10
CA LEU A 136 6.29 -0.47 1.21
C LEU A 136 6.68 -1.94 1.13
N ARG A 137 7.32 -2.47 2.18
CA ARG A 137 7.62 -3.90 2.27
C ARG A 137 6.38 -4.68 2.68
N MET A 138 5.60 -5.04 1.69
CA MET A 138 4.37 -5.81 1.80
C MET A 138 4.14 -6.60 0.51
N SER A 139 3.38 -7.68 0.58
CA SER A 139 3.09 -8.53 -0.57
C SER A 139 1.70 -9.13 -0.42
N TYR A 140 0.97 -9.22 -1.51
CA TYR A 140 -0.34 -9.86 -1.60
C TYR A 140 -0.27 -11.27 -2.22
N VAL A 141 0.93 -11.82 -2.41
CA VAL A 141 1.13 -13.11 -3.06
C VAL A 141 1.84 -14.15 -2.17
N GLY A 142 1.97 -13.87 -0.87
CA GLY A 142 2.60 -14.80 0.08
C GLY A 142 4.12 -14.91 -0.04
N GLU A 143 4.74 -14.08 -0.89
CA GLU A 143 6.18 -14.06 -1.13
C GLU A 143 6.81 -12.77 -0.59
N LEU A 144 8.15 -12.75 -0.53
CA LEU A 144 8.89 -11.51 -0.28
C LEU A 144 8.54 -10.48 -1.36
N GLY A 145 8.31 -9.22 -0.97
CA GLY A 145 7.97 -8.21 -1.96
C GLY A 145 7.88 -6.79 -1.43
N TRP A 146 7.80 -5.90 -2.39
CA TRP A 146 7.56 -4.48 -2.19
C TRP A 146 6.50 -3.95 -3.14
N GLU A 147 5.68 -3.06 -2.65
CA GLU A 147 4.86 -2.14 -3.43
C GLU A 147 5.62 -0.83 -3.57
N LEU A 148 5.92 -0.45 -4.80
CA LEU A 148 6.59 0.80 -5.13
C LEU A 148 5.54 1.82 -5.57
N TYR A 149 5.32 2.84 -4.77
CA TYR A 149 4.49 3.99 -5.12
C TYR A 149 5.39 5.00 -5.84
N VAL A 150 5.19 5.10 -7.13
CA VAL A 150 6.00 5.91 -8.05
C VAL A 150 5.20 7.16 -8.44
N PRO A 151 5.77 8.37 -8.41
CA PRO A 151 5.10 9.55 -8.99
C PRO A 151 4.65 9.24 -10.43
N ALA A 152 3.37 9.47 -10.75
CA ALA A 152 2.72 8.91 -11.93
C ALA A 152 3.47 9.23 -13.25
N HIS A 153 4.01 10.45 -13.36
CA HIS A 153 4.76 10.90 -14.55
C HIS A 153 6.15 10.25 -14.72
N HIS A 154 6.64 9.53 -13.69
CA HIS A 154 7.90 8.80 -13.73
C HIS A 154 7.74 7.27 -13.80
N THR A 155 6.51 6.78 -13.90
CA THR A 155 6.21 5.33 -13.87
C THR A 155 7.00 4.56 -14.92
N GLU A 156 7.06 5.08 -16.15
CA GLU A 156 7.76 4.40 -17.25
C GLU A 156 9.26 4.26 -16.98
N ALA A 157 9.91 5.30 -16.46
CA ALA A 157 11.35 5.26 -16.17
C ALA A 157 11.68 4.17 -15.12
N VAL A 158 10.93 4.14 -14.01
CA VAL A 158 11.11 3.14 -12.95
C VAL A 158 10.77 1.73 -13.45
N TYR A 159 9.66 1.57 -14.18
CA TYR A 159 9.28 0.30 -14.78
C TYR A 159 10.36 -0.25 -15.71
N ARG A 160 10.92 0.58 -16.60
CA ARG A 160 11.99 0.19 -17.53
C ARG A 160 13.28 -0.19 -16.78
N ALA A 161 13.64 0.52 -15.73
CA ALA A 161 14.79 0.18 -14.90
C ALA A 161 14.63 -1.20 -14.26
N ILE A 162 13.46 -1.49 -13.67
CA ILE A 162 13.18 -2.78 -13.05
C ILE A 162 13.17 -3.90 -14.09
N THR A 163 12.49 -3.73 -15.21
CA THR A 163 12.37 -4.78 -16.24
C THR A 163 13.68 -5.00 -16.98
N GLY A 164 14.45 -3.93 -17.26
CA GLY A 164 15.76 -4.01 -17.92
C GLY A 164 16.82 -4.73 -17.07
N SER A 165 16.72 -4.67 -15.75
CA SER A 165 17.64 -5.36 -14.83
C SER A 165 17.11 -6.72 -14.35
N GLY A 166 15.91 -7.11 -14.75
CA GLY A 166 15.18 -8.23 -14.15
C GLY A 166 15.63 -9.63 -14.60
N GLU A 167 16.20 -9.77 -15.79
CA GLU A 167 16.52 -11.06 -16.38
C GLU A 167 17.42 -11.97 -15.49
N PRO A 168 18.54 -11.46 -14.90
CA PRO A 168 19.40 -12.27 -14.03
C PRO A 168 18.70 -12.77 -12.76
N TYR A 169 17.62 -12.12 -12.37
CA TYR A 169 16.84 -12.44 -11.16
C TYR A 169 15.60 -13.28 -11.48
N GLY A 170 15.41 -13.66 -12.75
CA GLY A 170 14.26 -14.44 -13.18
C GLY A 170 12.93 -13.66 -13.20
N LEU A 171 12.98 -12.34 -13.35
CA LEU A 171 11.78 -11.50 -13.43
C LEU A 171 10.83 -11.99 -14.52
N ARG A 172 9.56 -12.08 -14.20
CA ARG A 172 8.46 -12.34 -15.13
C ARG A 172 7.32 -11.36 -14.88
N HIS A 173 6.65 -10.94 -15.94
CA HIS A 173 5.41 -10.20 -15.82
C HIS A 173 4.28 -11.14 -15.35
N ALA A 174 3.61 -10.76 -14.30
CA ALA A 174 2.47 -11.50 -13.77
C ALA A 174 1.18 -10.68 -13.95
N GLY A 175 0.17 -11.30 -14.50
CA GLY A 175 -1.15 -10.70 -14.66
C GLY A 175 -2.04 -10.93 -13.43
N PHE A 176 -3.25 -10.36 -13.48
CA PHE A 176 -4.21 -10.42 -12.39
C PHE A 176 -4.57 -11.87 -12.00
N HIS A 177 -4.70 -12.78 -12.97
CA HIS A 177 -5.03 -14.19 -12.68
C HIS A 177 -3.91 -14.90 -11.91
N ALA A 178 -2.63 -14.64 -12.26
CA ALA A 178 -1.50 -15.19 -11.53
C ALA A 178 -1.46 -14.65 -10.09
N MET A 179 -1.66 -13.36 -9.90
CA MET A 179 -1.75 -12.73 -8.58
C MET A 179 -2.88 -13.35 -7.75
N ASN A 180 -4.06 -13.56 -8.35
CA ASN A 180 -5.21 -14.16 -7.68
C ASN A 180 -4.95 -15.61 -7.25
N SER A 181 -4.28 -16.43 -8.07
CA SER A 181 -3.89 -17.79 -7.68
C SER A 181 -2.91 -17.78 -6.51
N LEU A 182 -1.88 -16.94 -6.58
CA LEU A 182 -0.85 -16.87 -5.53
C LEU A 182 -1.41 -16.37 -4.20
N ARG A 183 -2.28 -15.36 -4.20
CA ARG A 183 -2.90 -14.90 -2.96
C ARG A 183 -3.81 -15.98 -2.33
N LEU A 184 -4.51 -16.78 -3.16
CA LEU A 184 -5.33 -17.90 -2.68
C LEU A 184 -4.47 -18.99 -2.03
N GLU A 185 -3.33 -19.36 -2.61
CA GLU A 185 -2.38 -20.29 -2.02
C GLU A 185 -1.90 -19.82 -0.65
N ALA A 186 -1.70 -18.49 -0.48
CA ALA A 186 -1.32 -17.88 0.78
C ALA A 186 -2.50 -17.71 1.77
N GLY A 187 -3.72 -18.03 1.36
CA GLY A 187 -4.93 -17.86 2.18
C GLY A 187 -5.39 -16.41 2.33
N TYR A 188 -4.88 -15.48 1.53
CA TYR A 188 -5.30 -14.06 1.57
C TYR A 188 -6.70 -13.88 0.98
N ARG A 189 -7.50 -13.05 1.62
CA ARG A 189 -8.87 -12.75 1.22
C ARG A 189 -8.90 -11.54 0.29
N HIS A 190 -9.91 -11.52 -0.58
CA HIS A 190 -10.20 -10.40 -1.45
C HIS A 190 -11.59 -9.87 -1.10
N TRP A 191 -11.62 -8.67 -0.52
CA TRP A 191 -12.88 -8.01 -0.17
C TRP A 191 -13.73 -7.77 -1.42
N GLY A 192 -15.01 -8.07 -1.31
CA GLY A 192 -15.97 -8.04 -2.42
C GLY A 192 -16.04 -9.34 -3.25
N HIS A 193 -15.21 -10.35 -2.90
CA HIS A 193 -15.23 -11.67 -3.50
C HIS A 193 -15.31 -12.79 -2.47
N ASP A 194 -14.34 -12.84 -1.54
CA ASP A 194 -14.24 -13.89 -0.53
C ASP A 194 -14.90 -13.46 0.80
N ILE A 195 -14.91 -12.17 1.06
CA ILE A 195 -15.50 -11.50 2.21
C ILE A 195 -16.27 -10.26 1.73
N CYS A 196 -17.25 -9.82 2.50
CA CYS A 196 -18.13 -8.70 2.18
C CYS A 196 -18.49 -7.88 3.43
N ASP A 197 -19.45 -6.99 3.31
CA ASP A 197 -19.93 -6.11 4.38
C ASP A 197 -20.83 -6.81 5.42
N GLU A 198 -21.13 -8.08 5.22
CA GLU A 198 -21.86 -8.92 6.17
C GLU A 198 -20.94 -9.75 7.08
N ASP A 199 -19.61 -9.79 6.80
CA ASP A 199 -18.60 -10.55 7.55
C ASP A 199 -18.03 -9.77 8.74
#